data_262ce42529aa29fef2d07fc081116bf8
#
_entry.id   262ce42529aa29fef2d07fc081116bf8
#
_cell.length_a   1.000
_cell.length_b   1.000
_cell.length_c   1.000
_cell.angle_alpha   90.00
_cell.angle_beta   90.00
_cell.angle_gamma   90.00
#
_symmetry.space_group_name_H-M   'P 1'
#
loop_
_entity.id
_entity.type
_entity.pdbx_description
1 polymer ?
#
loop_
_entity_poly.entity_id
_entity_poly.type
_entity_poly.pdbx_seq_one_letter_code
_entity_poly.pdbx_strand_id
1 'polypeptide(L)'
;LERSMSSGQVHYRTASAVASVERAMAELRRGGVVVLRDEDGAGGLVIAAESCGPRALQRLQGLAQDAPVLVTTRRRAEAIGMEIPPHIAGGMGETNKPITLDLPQGVPVDIILRPHESEEAGRHVALRHLSRPVASHAPRIAQTAIELAKLSRLLPAVVLGPLSRDPGNNRRDWAREQDLLYVEAADVLAYEEVAARNLQQVAQAHVPLEGAENARILAWRPSDGGKEHLAIVVGEIDPTEPVLIRLHSECFTGDLLGSLRCDCGVQLRGAITQLNKAGSG
;
A
#
# COMPACT_ATOMS: atom_id res chain seq x y z
N LEU A 1 34.92 -11.96 -4.26
CA LEU A 1 35.83 -10.83 -4.43
C LEU A 1 35.04 -9.54 -4.58
N GLU A 2 35.17 -8.67 -3.57
CA GLU A 2 34.93 -7.21 -3.53
C GLU A 2 33.56 -6.66 -3.87
N ARG A 3 32.77 -6.49 -2.82
CA ARG A 3 31.79 -5.41 -2.72
C ARG A 3 32.12 -4.54 -1.52
N SER A 4 33.09 -3.68 -1.69
CA SER A 4 33.32 -2.53 -0.83
C SER A 4 32.55 -1.34 -1.41
N MET A 5 31.27 -1.26 -1.10
CA MET A 5 30.56 0.01 -1.19
C MET A 5 30.50 0.60 0.23
N SER A 6 31.03 1.80 0.43
CA SER A 6 31.10 2.43 1.75
C SER A 6 29.69 2.58 2.34
N SER A 7 29.53 2.18 3.60
CA SER A 7 28.28 2.19 4.34
C SER A 7 27.54 3.56 4.33
N GLY A 8 28.26 4.66 4.13
CA GLY A 8 27.68 6.01 4.06
C GLY A 8 26.92 6.32 2.76
N GLN A 9 27.34 5.79 1.62
CA GLN A 9 26.64 6.03 0.34
C GLN A 9 25.31 5.23 0.24
N VAL A 10 25.27 4.04 0.82
CA VAL A 10 24.03 3.23 0.89
C VAL A 10 23.00 3.91 1.80
N HIS A 11 23.43 4.45 2.93
CA HIS A 11 22.52 5.16 3.86
C HIS A 11 21.91 6.43 3.24
N TYR A 12 22.69 7.20 2.50
CA TYR A 12 22.20 8.46 1.91
C TYR A 12 21.21 8.20 0.75
N ARG A 13 21.49 7.23 -0.11
CA ARG A 13 20.55 6.80 -1.15
C ARG A 13 19.25 6.26 -0.58
N THR A 14 19.32 5.49 0.47
CA THR A 14 18.16 4.88 1.14
C THR A 14 17.23 5.94 1.76
N ALA A 15 17.78 6.94 2.46
CA ALA A 15 16.99 8.01 3.06
C ALA A 15 16.27 8.88 2.01
N SER A 16 16.93 9.19 0.89
CA SER A 16 16.32 9.93 -0.22
C SER A 16 15.23 9.12 -0.93
N ALA A 17 15.43 7.81 -1.12
CA ALA A 17 14.45 6.91 -1.70
C ALA A 17 13.20 6.81 -0.82
N VAL A 18 13.36 6.58 0.47
CA VAL A 18 12.25 6.56 1.45
C VAL A 18 11.44 7.84 1.38
N ALA A 19 12.10 9.00 1.50
CA ALA A 19 11.42 10.31 1.44
C ALA A 19 10.70 10.54 0.10
N SER A 20 11.21 9.99 -1.01
CA SER A 20 10.55 10.08 -2.32
C SER A 20 9.26 9.26 -2.35
N VAL A 21 9.30 8.03 -1.84
CA VAL A 21 8.12 7.16 -1.74
C VAL A 21 7.08 7.76 -0.79
N GLU A 22 7.48 8.26 0.38
CA GLU A 22 6.58 8.90 1.35
C GLU A 22 5.85 10.12 0.77
N ARG A 23 6.55 10.96 0.00
CA ARG A 23 5.92 12.07 -0.73
C ARG A 23 4.94 11.59 -1.78
N ALA A 24 5.29 10.54 -2.54
CA ALA A 24 4.39 9.94 -3.53
C ALA A 24 3.13 9.35 -2.87
N MET A 25 3.27 8.67 -1.73
CA MET A 25 2.15 8.16 -0.93
C MET A 25 1.24 9.30 -0.46
N ALA A 26 1.81 10.39 0.04
CA ALA A 26 1.05 11.57 0.46
C ALA A 26 0.32 12.23 -0.73
N GLU A 27 0.94 12.26 -1.91
CA GLU A 27 0.32 12.80 -3.12
C GLU A 27 -0.87 11.96 -3.58
N LEU A 28 -0.73 10.62 -3.62
CA LEU A 28 -1.85 9.74 -3.94
C LEU A 28 -3.03 9.89 -2.98
N ARG A 29 -2.77 10.04 -1.67
CA ARG A 29 -3.84 10.26 -0.66
C ARG A 29 -4.60 11.56 -0.91
N ARG A 30 -3.96 12.58 -1.47
CA ARG A 30 -4.60 13.86 -1.84
C ARG A 30 -5.30 13.83 -3.20
N GLY A 31 -5.23 12.72 -3.91
CA GLY A 31 -5.77 12.59 -5.26
C GLY A 31 -4.89 13.24 -6.34
N GLY A 32 -3.61 13.42 -6.06
CA GLY A 32 -2.64 13.91 -7.02
C GLY A 32 -2.10 12.82 -7.93
N VAL A 33 -1.42 13.25 -9.00
CA VAL A 33 -0.81 12.37 -9.99
C VAL A 33 0.67 12.19 -9.67
N VAL A 34 1.14 10.94 -9.68
CA VAL A 34 2.54 10.57 -9.46
C VAL A 34 3.10 9.92 -10.72
N VAL A 35 4.35 10.23 -11.06
CA VAL A 35 5.09 9.58 -12.14
C VAL A 35 5.87 8.39 -11.58
N LEU A 36 5.57 7.19 -12.06
CA LEU A 36 6.37 6.00 -11.85
C LEU A 36 7.29 5.74 -13.05
N ARG A 37 8.52 5.28 -12.78
CA ARG A 37 9.45 4.82 -13.79
C ARG A 37 10.10 3.50 -13.37
N ASP A 38 10.21 2.57 -14.31
CA ASP A 38 10.97 1.33 -14.14
C ASP A 38 12.40 1.45 -14.70
N GLU A 39 13.27 0.57 -14.28
CA GLU A 39 14.68 0.51 -14.71
C GLU A 39 14.84 0.36 -16.22
N ASP A 40 13.90 -0.32 -16.89
CA ASP A 40 13.89 -0.50 -18.34
C ASP A 40 13.39 0.75 -19.13
N GLY A 41 13.12 1.86 -18.42
CA GLY A 41 12.62 3.10 -18.99
C GLY A 41 11.10 3.14 -19.18
N ALA A 42 10.36 2.07 -18.89
CA ALA A 42 8.90 2.12 -18.87
C ALA A 42 8.41 3.10 -17.81
N GLY A 43 7.32 3.81 -18.09
CA GLY A 43 6.77 4.79 -17.16
C GLY A 43 5.25 4.82 -17.17
N GLY A 44 4.70 5.43 -16.14
CA GLY A 44 3.27 5.65 -16.02
C GLY A 44 2.92 6.79 -15.09
N LEU A 45 1.83 7.47 -15.41
CA LEU A 45 1.14 8.42 -14.53
C LEU A 45 0.16 7.65 -13.68
N VAL A 46 0.22 7.80 -12.38
CA VAL A 46 -0.60 7.03 -11.44
C VAL A 46 -1.41 7.97 -10.58
N ILE A 47 -2.69 7.70 -10.45
CA ILE A 47 -3.59 8.30 -9.48
C ILE A 47 -4.39 7.19 -8.80
N ALA A 48 -4.61 7.30 -7.49
CA ALA A 48 -5.45 6.35 -6.78
C ALA A 48 -6.90 6.46 -7.27
N ALA A 49 -7.50 5.34 -7.61
CA ALA A 49 -8.82 5.33 -8.22
C ALA A 49 -9.90 5.88 -7.27
N GLU A 50 -9.79 5.65 -5.95
CA GLU A 50 -10.76 6.16 -4.96
C GLU A 50 -10.73 7.69 -4.77
N SER A 51 -9.64 8.34 -5.16
CA SER A 51 -9.48 9.81 -5.11
C SER A 51 -9.41 10.45 -6.50
N CYS A 52 -9.67 9.68 -7.56
CA CYS A 52 -9.64 10.13 -8.94
C CYS A 52 -10.88 10.96 -9.31
N GLY A 53 -10.85 12.25 -8.99
CA GLY A 53 -11.91 13.17 -9.44
C GLY A 53 -11.77 13.57 -10.92
N PRO A 54 -12.82 14.20 -11.50
CA PRO A 54 -12.84 14.56 -12.92
C PRO A 54 -11.65 15.42 -13.38
N ARG A 55 -11.23 16.39 -12.56
CA ARG A 55 -10.09 17.27 -12.86
C ARG A 55 -8.77 16.52 -12.90
N ALA A 56 -8.56 15.60 -11.96
CA ALA A 56 -7.35 14.80 -11.89
C ALA A 56 -7.28 13.80 -13.04
N LEU A 57 -8.40 13.18 -13.41
CA LEU A 57 -8.51 12.31 -14.58
C LEU A 57 -8.21 13.09 -15.86
N GLN A 58 -8.78 14.27 -16.03
CA GLN A 58 -8.52 15.14 -17.18
C GLN A 58 -7.04 15.54 -17.27
N ARG A 59 -6.41 15.89 -16.14
CA ARG A 59 -4.96 16.18 -16.09
C ARG A 59 -4.15 14.97 -16.50
N LEU A 60 -4.45 13.79 -15.96
CA LEU A 60 -3.77 12.56 -16.31
C LEU A 60 -3.93 12.24 -17.80
N GLN A 61 -5.13 12.36 -18.37
CA GLN A 61 -5.41 12.16 -19.80
C GLN A 61 -4.64 13.12 -20.69
N GLY A 62 -4.48 14.38 -20.27
CA GLY A 62 -3.74 15.39 -21.03
C GLY A 62 -2.22 15.17 -21.05
N LEU A 63 -1.69 14.41 -20.11
CA LEU A 63 -0.26 14.11 -19.98
C LEU A 63 0.09 12.68 -20.44
N ALA A 64 -0.87 11.77 -20.42
CA ALA A 64 -0.69 10.39 -20.87
C ALA A 64 -0.53 10.35 -22.40
N GLN A 65 0.27 9.41 -22.89
CA GLN A 65 0.53 9.25 -24.33
C GLN A 65 -0.45 8.27 -24.99
N ASP A 66 -1.03 7.37 -24.17
CA ASP A 66 -2.06 6.44 -24.57
C ASP A 66 -3.28 6.55 -23.63
N ALA A 67 -4.38 5.91 -24.00
CA ALA A 67 -5.60 5.90 -23.22
C ALA A 67 -5.33 5.36 -21.80
N PRO A 68 -5.74 6.08 -20.75
CA PRO A 68 -5.62 5.58 -19.40
C PRO A 68 -6.40 4.28 -19.18
N VAL A 69 -5.88 3.43 -18.30
CA VAL A 69 -6.46 2.15 -17.93
C VAL A 69 -6.72 2.09 -16.43
N LEU A 70 -7.68 1.29 -16.02
CA LEU A 70 -7.87 0.93 -14.61
C LEU A 70 -7.01 -0.29 -14.30
N VAL A 71 -6.16 -0.18 -13.29
CA VAL A 71 -5.40 -1.31 -12.75
C VAL A 71 -5.92 -1.62 -11.36
N THR A 72 -6.23 -2.89 -11.10
CA THR A 72 -6.68 -3.34 -9.78
C THR A 72 -6.20 -4.77 -9.52
N THR A 73 -6.40 -5.29 -8.31
CA THR A 73 -6.13 -6.70 -8.02
C THR A 73 -7.32 -7.57 -8.44
N ARG A 74 -7.04 -8.82 -8.81
CA ARG A 74 -8.09 -9.82 -9.07
C ARG A 74 -9.10 -9.88 -7.92
N ARG A 75 -8.61 -9.98 -6.68
CA ARG A 75 -9.47 -10.05 -5.49
C ARG A 75 -10.41 -8.85 -5.37
N ARG A 76 -9.92 -7.64 -5.69
CA ARG A 76 -10.76 -6.45 -5.67
C ARG A 76 -11.79 -6.46 -6.78
N ALA A 77 -11.41 -6.86 -7.98
CA ALA A 77 -12.33 -6.97 -9.11
C ALA A 77 -13.48 -7.96 -8.81
N GLU A 78 -13.14 -9.14 -8.27
CA GLU A 78 -14.14 -10.13 -7.84
C GLU A 78 -15.06 -9.57 -6.73
N ALA A 79 -14.50 -8.85 -5.75
CA ALA A 79 -15.27 -8.25 -4.66
C ALA A 79 -16.29 -7.18 -5.10
N ILE A 80 -16.05 -6.51 -6.23
CA ILE A 80 -17.01 -5.57 -6.82
C ILE A 80 -17.96 -6.24 -7.85
N GLY A 81 -17.88 -7.56 -7.98
CA GLY A 81 -18.77 -8.36 -8.80
C GLY A 81 -18.36 -8.48 -10.27
N MET A 82 -17.08 -8.30 -10.59
CA MET A 82 -16.56 -8.52 -11.93
C MET A 82 -16.27 -10.02 -12.18
N GLU A 83 -16.67 -10.50 -13.34
CA GLU A 83 -16.27 -11.82 -13.83
C GLU A 83 -14.91 -11.71 -14.52
N ILE A 84 -13.87 -12.31 -13.93
CA ILE A 84 -12.53 -12.32 -14.51
C ILE A 84 -12.33 -13.61 -15.32
N PRO A 85 -12.11 -13.51 -16.65
CA PRO A 85 -11.89 -14.69 -17.49
C PRO A 85 -10.70 -15.52 -16.99
N PRO A 86 -10.77 -16.87 -17.03
CA PRO A 86 -9.74 -17.76 -16.50
C PRO A 86 -8.33 -17.52 -17.04
N HIS A 87 -8.20 -17.14 -18.31
CA HIS A 87 -6.90 -16.88 -18.95
C HIS A 87 -6.22 -15.60 -18.45
N ILE A 88 -6.97 -14.70 -17.78
CA ILE A 88 -6.47 -13.47 -17.17
C ILE A 88 -6.29 -13.66 -15.67
N ALA A 89 -7.08 -14.55 -15.10
CA ALA A 89 -7.12 -14.80 -13.68
C ALA A 89 -5.78 -15.28 -13.09
N GLY A 90 -4.85 -15.76 -13.89
CA GLY A 90 -3.63 -16.43 -13.40
C GLY A 90 -3.94 -17.77 -12.72
N GLY A 91 -2.92 -18.47 -12.22
CA GLY A 91 -3.08 -19.71 -11.45
C GLY A 91 -3.78 -19.52 -10.11
N MET A 92 -4.32 -20.61 -9.54
CA MET A 92 -4.82 -20.62 -8.16
C MET A 92 -3.68 -20.23 -7.23
N GLY A 93 -3.84 -19.09 -6.53
CA GLY A 93 -2.81 -18.50 -5.62
C GLY A 93 -2.35 -17.09 -5.99
N GLU A 94 -2.56 -16.62 -7.24
CA GLU A 94 -2.15 -15.28 -7.69
C GLU A 94 -3.25 -14.21 -7.49
N THR A 95 -3.95 -14.23 -6.38
CA THR A 95 -5.08 -13.31 -6.11
C THR A 95 -4.69 -11.83 -6.01
N ASN A 96 -3.42 -11.55 -5.75
CA ASN A 96 -2.87 -10.19 -5.64
C ASN A 96 -2.22 -9.69 -6.94
N LYS A 97 -2.19 -10.50 -8.00
CA LYS A 97 -1.67 -10.08 -9.30
C LYS A 97 -2.53 -8.96 -9.88
N PRO A 98 -1.94 -7.87 -10.37
CA PRO A 98 -2.72 -6.80 -10.98
C PRO A 98 -3.36 -7.26 -12.28
N ILE A 99 -4.57 -6.82 -12.50
CA ILE A 99 -5.27 -6.90 -13.77
C ILE A 99 -5.48 -5.48 -14.31
N THR A 100 -5.35 -5.35 -15.61
CA THR A 100 -5.55 -4.09 -16.33
C THR A 100 -6.86 -4.15 -17.10
N LEU A 101 -7.65 -3.12 -16.99
CA LEU A 101 -9.00 -3.02 -17.55
C LEU A 101 -9.13 -1.73 -18.33
N ASP A 102 -9.87 -1.75 -19.43
CA ASP A 102 -10.25 -0.53 -20.11
C ASP A 102 -11.00 0.41 -19.16
N LEU A 103 -10.66 1.69 -19.20
CA LEU A 103 -11.39 2.71 -18.46
C LEU A 103 -12.57 3.21 -19.31
N PRO A 104 -13.82 2.94 -18.93
CA PRO A 104 -14.99 3.33 -19.71
C PRO A 104 -15.08 4.86 -19.83
N GLN A 105 -15.29 5.35 -21.05
CA GLN A 105 -15.54 6.77 -21.27
C GLN A 105 -16.88 7.18 -20.66
N GLY A 106 -16.90 8.32 -19.96
CA GLY A 106 -18.13 8.88 -19.40
C GLY A 106 -18.64 8.24 -18.11
N VAL A 107 -17.99 7.17 -17.61
CA VAL A 107 -18.32 6.57 -16.32
C VAL A 107 -17.34 7.09 -15.26
N PRO A 108 -17.81 7.74 -14.19
CA PRO A 108 -16.96 8.17 -13.09
C PRO A 108 -16.23 6.99 -12.43
N VAL A 109 -14.97 7.20 -12.08
CA VAL A 109 -14.12 6.13 -11.52
C VAL A 109 -14.61 5.65 -10.14
N ASP A 110 -15.19 6.54 -9.36
CA ASP A 110 -15.78 6.22 -8.06
C ASP A 110 -16.97 5.25 -8.19
N ILE A 111 -17.82 5.40 -9.20
CA ILE A 111 -18.92 4.46 -9.48
C ILE A 111 -18.37 3.07 -9.79
N ILE A 112 -17.26 2.99 -10.52
CA ILE A 112 -16.61 1.73 -10.85
C ILE A 112 -16.10 1.03 -9.57
N LEU A 113 -15.56 1.79 -8.63
CA LEU A 113 -14.96 1.25 -7.42
C LEU A 113 -15.95 0.93 -6.31
N ARG A 114 -17.08 1.64 -6.28
CA ARG A 114 -18.13 1.50 -5.26
C ARG A 114 -19.50 1.24 -5.88
N PRO A 115 -19.61 0.17 -6.69
CA PRO A 115 -20.88 -0.10 -7.39
C PRO A 115 -22.06 -0.32 -6.43
N HIS A 116 -21.80 -0.68 -5.18
CA HIS A 116 -22.83 -0.87 -4.15
C HIS A 116 -23.39 0.44 -3.59
N GLU A 117 -22.72 1.57 -3.79
CA GLU A 117 -23.18 2.90 -3.41
C GLU A 117 -24.00 3.59 -4.52
N SER A 118 -23.98 3.05 -5.74
CA SER A 118 -24.70 3.58 -6.88
C SER A 118 -26.05 2.88 -7.09
N GLU A 119 -27.00 3.59 -7.71
CA GLU A 119 -28.26 2.99 -8.13
C GLU A 119 -28.01 1.77 -9.04
N GLU A 120 -28.88 0.77 -8.99
CA GLU A 120 -28.72 -0.53 -9.67
C GLU A 120 -28.44 -0.39 -11.17
N ALA A 121 -29.01 0.60 -11.84
CA ALA A 121 -28.76 0.91 -13.25
C ALA A 121 -27.31 1.36 -13.50
N GLY A 122 -26.74 2.22 -12.66
CA GLY A 122 -25.36 2.69 -12.76
C GLY A 122 -24.36 1.56 -12.52
N ARG A 123 -24.64 0.67 -11.59
CA ARG A 123 -23.85 -0.52 -11.26
C ARG A 123 -23.75 -1.46 -12.46
N HIS A 124 -24.85 -1.81 -13.11
CA HIS A 124 -24.86 -2.69 -14.27
C HIS A 124 -24.13 -2.09 -15.48
N VAL A 125 -24.25 -0.79 -15.71
CA VAL A 125 -23.53 -0.10 -16.78
C VAL A 125 -22.02 -0.13 -16.51
N ALA A 126 -21.57 0.25 -15.32
CA ALA A 126 -20.17 0.24 -14.94
C ALA A 126 -19.53 -1.15 -15.09
N LEU A 127 -20.19 -2.19 -14.58
CA LEU A 127 -19.66 -3.56 -14.65
C LEU A 127 -19.61 -4.15 -16.08
N ARG A 128 -20.58 -3.81 -16.95
CA ARG A 128 -20.54 -4.26 -18.34
C ARG A 128 -19.42 -3.63 -19.16
N HIS A 129 -19.08 -2.39 -18.89
CA HIS A 129 -18.01 -1.69 -19.59
C HIS A 129 -16.60 -2.09 -19.11
N LEU A 130 -16.46 -2.54 -17.86
CA LEU A 130 -15.20 -3.06 -17.30
C LEU A 130 -14.86 -4.49 -17.72
N SER A 131 -15.72 -5.16 -18.48
CA SER A 131 -15.57 -6.58 -18.84
C SER A 131 -14.50 -6.87 -19.90
N ARG A 132 -13.66 -5.91 -20.27
CA ARG A 132 -12.54 -6.14 -21.21
C ARG A 132 -11.20 -5.97 -20.51
N PRO A 133 -10.61 -7.05 -20.00
CA PRO A 133 -9.23 -7.03 -19.60
C PRO A 133 -8.34 -6.74 -20.81
N VAL A 134 -7.42 -5.80 -20.65
CA VAL A 134 -6.42 -5.47 -21.67
C VAL A 134 -5.04 -5.94 -21.23
N ALA A 135 -4.21 -6.33 -22.18
CA ALA A 135 -2.82 -6.61 -21.90
C ALA A 135 -2.14 -5.36 -21.34
N SER A 136 -1.46 -5.49 -20.20
CA SER A 136 -0.70 -4.39 -19.66
C SER A 136 0.52 -4.12 -20.53
N HIS A 137 0.65 -2.91 -21.07
CA HIS A 137 1.83 -2.48 -21.81
C HIS A 137 3.09 -2.35 -20.92
N ALA A 138 2.89 -2.23 -19.61
CA ALA A 138 3.97 -2.12 -18.62
C ALA A 138 3.57 -2.87 -17.33
N PRO A 139 3.65 -4.22 -17.30
CA PRO A 139 3.15 -5.02 -16.17
C PRO A 139 3.89 -4.72 -14.85
N ARG A 140 5.18 -4.38 -14.89
CA ARG A 140 5.93 -3.99 -13.68
C ARG A 140 5.45 -2.64 -13.13
N ILE A 141 5.16 -1.67 -13.99
CA ILE A 141 4.58 -0.37 -13.59
C ILE A 141 3.18 -0.59 -12.97
N ALA A 142 2.36 -1.44 -13.58
CA ALA A 142 1.04 -1.79 -13.03
C ALA A 142 1.14 -2.44 -11.63
N GLN A 143 2.07 -3.38 -11.45
CA GLN A 143 2.35 -4.00 -10.15
C GLN A 143 2.80 -2.95 -9.13
N THR A 144 3.79 -2.13 -9.48
CA THR A 144 4.33 -1.10 -8.60
C THR A 144 3.27 -0.05 -8.22
N ALA A 145 2.40 0.32 -9.16
CA ALA A 145 1.31 1.26 -8.89
C ALA A 145 0.31 0.71 -7.85
N ILE A 146 -0.01 -0.58 -7.91
CA ILE A 146 -0.82 -1.25 -6.88
C ILE A 146 -0.11 -1.30 -5.54
N GLU A 147 1.19 -1.61 -5.52
CA GLU A 147 1.95 -1.61 -4.26
C GLU A 147 2.02 -0.19 -3.65
N LEU A 148 2.24 0.84 -4.47
CA LEU A 148 2.22 2.23 -4.00
C LEU A 148 0.85 2.63 -3.43
N ALA A 149 -0.26 2.18 -4.04
CA ALA A 149 -1.61 2.41 -3.50
C ALA A 149 -1.79 1.72 -2.14
N LYS A 150 -1.34 0.46 -2.00
CA LYS A 150 -1.39 -0.28 -0.71
C LYS A 150 -0.55 0.40 0.37
N LEU A 151 0.69 0.78 0.06
CA LEU A 151 1.55 1.55 0.96
C LEU A 151 0.89 2.86 1.38
N SER A 152 0.17 3.50 0.46
CA SER A 152 -0.64 4.71 0.75
C SER A 152 -1.88 4.42 1.60
N ARG A 153 -2.18 3.16 1.94
CA ARG A 153 -3.39 2.71 2.65
C ARG A 153 -4.68 3.06 1.92
N LEU A 154 -4.61 3.02 0.60
CA LEU A 154 -5.71 3.22 -0.30
C LEU A 154 -6.19 1.88 -0.87
N LEU A 155 -7.36 1.86 -1.48
CA LEU A 155 -7.84 0.68 -2.19
C LEU A 155 -6.81 0.25 -3.26
N PRO A 156 -6.56 -1.06 -3.45
CA PRO A 156 -5.62 -1.55 -4.46
C PRO A 156 -6.20 -1.41 -5.87
N ALA A 157 -6.45 -0.17 -6.26
CA ALA A 157 -6.99 0.23 -7.56
C ALA A 157 -6.44 1.61 -7.93
N VAL A 158 -5.92 1.73 -9.16
CA VAL A 158 -5.34 2.97 -9.67
C VAL A 158 -5.77 3.21 -11.11
N VAL A 159 -5.85 4.47 -11.51
CA VAL A 159 -5.88 4.86 -12.91
C VAL A 159 -4.45 5.07 -13.35
N LEU A 160 -4.04 4.35 -14.38
CA LEU A 160 -2.69 4.36 -14.96
C LEU A 160 -2.74 4.97 -16.35
N GLY A 161 -2.07 6.10 -16.53
CA GLY A 161 -1.81 6.72 -17.86
C GLY A 161 -0.45 6.26 -18.38
N PRO A 162 -0.39 5.47 -19.44
CA PRO A 162 0.87 4.99 -19.98
C PRO A 162 1.76 6.13 -20.47
N LEU A 163 3.06 5.99 -20.25
CA LEU A 163 4.10 6.85 -20.79
C LEU A 163 5.04 6.01 -21.65
N SER A 164 5.56 6.59 -22.77
CA SER A 164 6.54 5.92 -23.61
C SER A 164 7.80 5.56 -22.84
N ARG A 165 8.57 4.59 -23.35
CA ARG A 165 9.88 4.28 -22.80
C ARG A 165 10.82 5.49 -22.93
N ASP A 166 11.54 5.76 -21.85
CA ASP A 166 12.56 6.79 -21.77
C ASP A 166 13.87 6.19 -21.25
N PRO A 167 14.70 5.65 -22.14
CA PRO A 167 15.98 5.09 -21.76
C PRO A 167 16.99 6.17 -21.31
N GLY A 168 16.78 7.42 -21.71
CA GLY A 168 17.68 8.54 -21.43
C GLY A 168 17.55 9.15 -20.03
N ASN A 169 16.65 8.66 -19.19
CA ASN A 169 16.40 9.17 -17.82
C ASN A 169 15.92 10.65 -17.75
N ASN A 170 15.33 11.19 -18.84
CA ASN A 170 14.80 12.55 -18.86
C ASN A 170 13.45 12.68 -18.15
N ARG A 171 12.85 11.56 -17.73
CA ARG A 171 11.53 11.52 -17.10
C ARG A 171 11.44 12.31 -15.80
N ARG A 172 12.52 12.36 -15.04
CA ARG A 172 12.58 13.14 -13.79
C ARG A 172 12.49 14.64 -14.06
N ASP A 173 13.20 15.13 -15.05
CA ASP A 173 13.17 16.55 -15.42
C ASP A 173 11.82 16.92 -16.03
N TRP A 174 11.30 16.09 -16.92
CA TRP A 174 9.95 16.23 -17.45
C TRP A 174 8.89 16.26 -16.33
N ALA A 175 8.96 15.36 -15.34
CA ALA A 175 8.02 15.36 -14.22
C ALA A 175 8.10 16.68 -13.43
N ARG A 176 9.30 17.22 -13.23
CA ARG A 176 9.52 18.52 -12.56
C ARG A 176 8.90 19.67 -13.38
N GLU A 177 9.07 19.67 -14.69
CA GLU A 177 8.46 20.67 -15.59
C GLU A 177 6.94 20.64 -15.57
N GLN A 178 6.35 19.46 -15.36
CA GLN A 178 4.90 19.26 -15.25
C GLN A 178 4.38 19.44 -13.80
N ASP A 179 5.23 19.83 -12.84
CA ASP A 179 4.88 19.92 -11.42
C ASP A 179 4.28 18.60 -10.90
N LEU A 180 4.97 17.48 -11.18
CA LEU A 180 4.61 16.14 -10.76
C LEU A 180 5.68 15.53 -9.85
N LEU A 181 5.26 14.76 -8.88
CA LEU A 181 6.17 13.93 -8.10
C LEU A 181 6.61 12.72 -8.94
N TYR A 182 7.89 12.41 -8.83
CA TYR A 182 8.54 11.32 -9.52
C TYR A 182 9.10 10.30 -8.53
N VAL A 183 8.89 9.02 -8.78
CA VAL A 183 9.41 7.93 -7.97
C VAL A 183 9.85 6.75 -8.84
N GLU A 184 10.95 6.12 -8.46
CA GLU A 184 11.44 4.90 -9.11
C GLU A 184 10.66 3.67 -8.60
N ALA A 185 10.32 2.78 -9.50
CA ALA A 185 9.60 1.54 -9.17
C ALA A 185 10.39 0.67 -8.16
N ALA A 186 11.70 0.61 -8.30
CA ALA A 186 12.58 -0.12 -7.39
C ALA A 186 12.50 0.41 -5.95
N ASP A 187 12.40 1.74 -5.77
CA ASP A 187 12.29 2.36 -4.45
C ASP A 187 10.95 1.99 -3.77
N VAL A 188 9.86 1.97 -4.54
CA VAL A 188 8.55 1.57 -4.04
C VAL A 188 8.54 0.11 -3.58
N LEU A 189 9.12 -0.78 -4.38
CA LEU A 189 9.14 -2.22 -4.08
C LEU A 189 10.05 -2.56 -2.88
N ALA A 190 11.09 -1.77 -2.64
CA ALA A 190 11.98 -1.94 -1.49
C ALA A 190 11.49 -1.24 -0.21
N TYR A 191 10.45 -0.41 -0.30
CA TYR A 191 10.04 0.52 0.76
C TYR A 191 9.71 -0.19 2.07
N GLU A 192 8.92 -1.26 2.06
CA GLU A 192 8.47 -1.93 3.30
C GLU A 192 9.66 -2.45 4.12
N GLU A 193 10.64 -3.06 3.47
CA GLU A 193 11.83 -3.58 4.16
C GLU A 193 12.68 -2.45 4.76
N VAL A 194 12.82 -1.34 4.05
CA VAL A 194 13.58 -0.17 4.52
C VAL A 194 12.82 0.57 5.61
N ALA A 195 11.51 0.77 5.45
CA ALA A 195 10.67 1.48 6.41
C ALA A 195 10.58 0.72 7.75
N ALA A 196 10.52 -0.60 7.73
CA ALA A 196 10.53 -1.42 8.93
C ALA A 196 11.80 -1.24 9.78
N ARG A 197 12.94 -0.98 9.13
CA ARG A 197 14.22 -0.70 9.83
C ARG A 197 14.31 0.74 10.36
N ASN A 198 13.45 1.63 9.91
CA ASN A 198 13.46 3.06 10.27
C ASN A 198 12.40 3.40 11.33
N LEU A 199 11.78 2.41 11.96
CA LEU A 199 10.90 2.63 13.10
C LEU A 199 11.67 3.25 14.25
N GLN A 200 11.13 4.34 14.83
CA GLN A 200 11.73 5.04 15.94
C GLN A 200 10.94 4.77 17.23
N GLN A 201 11.63 4.34 18.27
CA GLN A 201 11.02 4.27 19.59
C GLN A 201 10.82 5.69 20.10
N VAL A 202 9.58 6.07 20.35
CA VAL A 202 9.19 7.43 20.76
C VAL A 202 8.81 7.53 22.23
N ALA A 203 8.40 6.42 22.85
CA ALA A 203 8.07 6.36 24.25
C ALA A 203 8.25 4.95 24.84
N GLN A 204 8.42 4.90 26.16
CA GLN A 204 8.38 3.67 26.95
C GLN A 204 7.83 4.01 28.32
N ALA A 205 6.96 3.14 28.85
CA ALA A 205 6.42 3.30 30.20
C ALA A 205 6.20 1.94 30.86
N HIS A 206 6.32 1.89 32.19
CA HIS A 206 5.76 0.82 32.98
C HIS A 206 4.23 1.00 33.07
N VAL A 207 3.49 0.01 32.66
CA VAL A 207 2.03 0.03 32.66
C VAL A 207 1.54 -1.29 33.26
N PRO A 208 1.18 -1.31 34.54
CA PRO A 208 0.59 -2.51 35.16
C PRO A 208 -0.70 -2.87 34.44
N LEU A 209 -0.76 -4.08 33.91
CA LEU A 209 -1.92 -4.60 33.18
C LEU A 209 -2.61 -5.67 33.99
N GLU A 210 -3.92 -5.82 33.82
CA GLU A 210 -4.65 -6.98 34.33
C GLU A 210 -4.03 -8.26 33.77
N GLY A 211 -3.54 -9.11 34.66
CA GLY A 211 -2.86 -10.36 34.31
C GLY A 211 -1.35 -10.24 34.06
N ALA A 212 -0.76 -9.03 34.14
CA ALA A 212 0.68 -8.80 34.06
C ALA A 212 1.07 -7.45 34.67
N GLU A 213 1.26 -7.38 35.97
CA GLU A 213 1.58 -6.14 36.69
C GLU A 213 2.99 -5.59 36.36
N ASN A 214 3.90 -6.45 35.91
CA ASN A 214 5.27 -6.10 35.48
C ASN A 214 5.39 -5.80 33.98
N ALA A 215 4.30 -5.35 33.35
CA ALA A 215 4.32 -5.02 31.94
C ALA A 215 4.94 -3.65 31.64
N ARG A 216 5.61 -3.55 30.50
CA ARG A 216 6.12 -2.32 29.90
C ARG A 216 5.52 -2.17 28.52
N ILE A 217 5.16 -0.94 28.14
CA ILE A 217 4.71 -0.62 26.79
C ILE A 217 5.74 0.27 26.13
N LEU A 218 6.18 -0.15 24.94
CA LEU A 218 7.07 0.61 24.08
C LEU A 218 6.27 1.06 22.86
N ALA A 219 6.33 2.34 22.54
CA ALA A 219 5.70 2.91 21.36
C ALA A 219 6.75 3.21 20.28
N TRP A 220 6.45 2.74 19.08
CA TRP A 220 7.30 2.91 17.91
C TRP A 220 6.53 3.66 16.83
N ARG A 221 7.17 4.65 16.23
CA ARG A 221 6.56 5.49 15.20
C ARG A 221 7.28 5.33 13.88
N PRO A 222 6.54 5.04 12.77
CA PRO A 222 7.09 5.04 11.44
C PRO A 222 7.31 6.48 10.93
N SER A 223 8.31 6.66 10.06
CA SER A 223 8.67 7.97 9.48
C SER A 223 7.59 8.54 8.54
N ASP A 224 6.75 7.67 7.97
CA ASP A 224 5.68 8.05 7.03
C ASP A 224 4.45 8.69 7.67
N GLY A 225 4.48 8.93 8.99
CA GLY A 225 3.33 9.42 9.75
C GLY A 225 2.21 8.38 9.89
N GLY A 226 2.50 7.10 9.67
CA GLY A 226 1.60 5.98 9.86
C GLY A 226 1.19 5.76 11.30
N LYS A 227 0.38 4.71 11.51
CA LYS A 227 -0.03 4.29 12.86
C LYS A 227 1.18 3.90 13.69
N GLU A 228 1.18 4.25 14.94
CA GLU A 228 2.16 3.78 15.91
C GLU A 228 2.02 2.28 16.14
N HIS A 229 3.15 1.65 16.37
CA HIS A 229 3.22 0.23 16.74
C HIS A 229 3.55 0.16 18.24
N LEU A 230 2.83 -0.69 18.96
CA LEU A 230 3.06 -0.90 20.37
C LEU A 230 3.66 -2.29 20.59
N ALA A 231 4.70 -2.36 21.42
CA ALA A 231 5.19 -3.61 21.95
C ALA A 231 4.83 -3.65 23.45
N ILE A 232 4.03 -4.63 23.84
CA ILE A 232 3.70 -4.94 25.24
C ILE A 232 4.69 -6.00 25.67
N VAL A 233 5.60 -5.65 26.57
CA VAL A 233 6.64 -6.54 27.10
C VAL A 233 6.27 -6.91 28.52
N VAL A 234 6.19 -8.20 28.78
CA VAL A 234 5.89 -8.78 30.10
C VAL A 234 7.16 -9.42 30.67
N GLY A 235 7.54 -9.06 31.88
CA GLY A 235 8.74 -9.59 32.53
C GLY A 235 10.06 -9.10 31.89
N GLU A 236 11.14 -9.82 32.16
CA GLU A 236 12.46 -9.53 31.63
C GLU A 236 12.78 -10.48 30.47
N ILE A 237 13.15 -9.91 29.32
CA ILE A 237 13.48 -10.68 28.12
C ILE A 237 15.00 -10.89 28.05
N ASP A 238 15.42 -12.14 27.92
CA ASP A 238 16.77 -12.48 27.52
C ASP A 238 16.83 -12.61 25.99
N PRO A 239 17.51 -11.67 25.27
CA PRO A 239 17.57 -11.70 23.81
C PRO A 239 18.40 -12.87 23.24
N THR A 240 19.09 -13.64 24.08
CA THR A 240 19.86 -14.83 23.67
C THR A 240 19.02 -16.10 23.63
N GLU A 241 17.82 -16.06 24.23
CA GLU A 241 16.87 -17.18 24.29
C GLU A 241 15.65 -16.92 23.37
N PRO A 242 14.95 -17.98 22.94
CA PRO A 242 13.71 -17.82 22.18
C PRO A 242 12.64 -17.05 22.98
N VAL A 243 12.13 -15.97 22.42
CA VAL A 243 11.10 -15.13 23.05
C VAL A 243 9.71 -15.55 22.58
N LEU A 244 8.80 -15.80 23.52
CA LEU A 244 7.40 -16.05 23.21
C LEU A 244 6.73 -14.73 22.76
N ILE A 245 6.15 -14.72 21.57
CA ILE A 245 5.48 -13.53 21.02
C ILE A 245 4.06 -13.83 20.54
N ARG A 246 3.21 -12.82 20.59
CA ARG A 246 1.89 -12.79 19.95
C ARG A 246 1.76 -11.53 19.09
N LEU A 247 1.48 -11.72 17.79
CA LEU A 247 1.07 -10.62 16.94
C LEU A 247 -0.43 -10.35 17.13
N HIS A 248 -0.77 -9.07 17.34
CA HIS A 248 -2.14 -8.64 17.53
C HIS A 248 -2.42 -7.41 16.64
N SER A 249 -3.49 -7.49 15.84
CA SER A 249 -3.97 -6.35 15.07
C SER A 249 -5.00 -5.60 15.92
N GLU A 250 -4.75 -4.34 16.21
CA GLU A 250 -5.65 -3.48 16.96
C GLU A 250 -7.10 -3.58 16.47
N CYS A 251 -8.00 -3.85 17.39
CA CYS A 251 -9.43 -3.89 17.12
C CYS A 251 -10.16 -2.98 18.11
N PHE A 252 -10.38 -1.72 17.73
CA PHE A 252 -11.02 -0.73 18.60
C PHE A 252 -12.30 -1.25 19.29
N THR A 253 -13.18 -1.89 18.51
CA THR A 253 -14.45 -2.38 19.05
C THR A 253 -14.29 -3.58 19.97
N GLY A 254 -13.36 -4.51 19.66
CA GLY A 254 -13.14 -5.70 20.48
C GLY A 254 -12.25 -5.42 21.69
N ASP A 255 -11.16 -4.70 21.49
CA ASP A 255 -10.15 -4.49 22.53
C ASP A 255 -10.63 -3.45 23.58
N LEU A 256 -11.26 -2.37 23.13
CA LEU A 256 -11.68 -1.27 23.99
C LEU A 256 -13.16 -1.36 24.38
N LEU A 257 -14.08 -1.63 23.44
CA LEU A 257 -15.51 -1.59 23.69
C LEU A 257 -16.13 -2.95 24.04
N GLY A 258 -15.37 -4.04 23.98
CA GLY A 258 -15.86 -5.38 24.30
C GLY A 258 -16.94 -5.88 23.33
N SER A 259 -16.82 -5.60 22.03
CA SER A 259 -17.78 -6.04 21.01
C SER A 259 -18.06 -7.53 21.07
N LEU A 260 -19.34 -7.91 21.06
CA LEU A 260 -19.78 -9.30 21.02
C LEU A 260 -19.66 -9.94 19.62
N ARG A 261 -19.23 -9.19 18.61
CA ARG A 261 -19.04 -9.69 17.24
C ARG A 261 -17.67 -10.26 16.96
N CYS A 262 -16.71 -10.06 17.87
CA CYS A 262 -15.36 -10.59 17.76
C CYS A 262 -14.81 -10.93 19.15
N ASP A 263 -13.77 -11.75 19.18
CA ASP A 263 -13.08 -12.18 20.39
C ASP A 263 -11.72 -11.47 20.59
N CYS A 264 -11.44 -10.38 19.83
CA CYS A 264 -10.14 -9.69 19.84
C CYS A 264 -9.70 -9.31 21.25
N GLY A 265 -10.56 -8.66 22.05
CA GLY A 265 -10.23 -8.27 23.41
C GLY A 265 -9.96 -9.46 24.34
N VAL A 266 -10.65 -10.59 24.15
CA VAL A 266 -10.38 -11.83 24.89
C VAL A 266 -9.03 -12.41 24.50
N GLN A 267 -8.70 -12.41 23.21
CA GLN A 267 -7.41 -12.87 22.69
C GLN A 267 -6.25 -12.02 23.22
N LEU A 268 -6.40 -10.68 23.23
CA LEU A 268 -5.37 -9.76 23.73
C LEU A 268 -5.09 -10.01 25.21
N ARG A 269 -6.12 -9.98 26.07
CA ARG A 269 -5.99 -10.21 27.51
C ARG A 269 -5.50 -11.63 27.83
N GLY A 270 -5.98 -12.61 27.07
CA GLY A 270 -5.52 -13.99 27.18
C GLY A 270 -4.04 -14.15 26.84
N ALA A 271 -3.55 -13.49 25.80
CA ALA A 271 -2.14 -13.49 25.43
C ALA A 271 -1.26 -12.86 26.52
N ILE A 272 -1.64 -11.70 27.06
CA ILE A 272 -0.93 -11.02 28.16
C ILE A 272 -0.83 -11.96 29.38
N THR A 273 -1.93 -12.59 29.74
CA THR A 273 -1.95 -13.57 30.88
C THR A 273 -1.05 -14.79 30.62
N GLN A 274 -1.02 -15.29 29.38
CA GLN A 274 -0.14 -16.41 28.99
C GLN A 274 1.33 -16.05 29.04
N LEU A 275 1.70 -14.87 28.53
CA LEU A 275 3.07 -14.35 28.59
C LEU A 275 3.54 -14.22 30.05
N ASN A 276 2.68 -13.70 30.93
CA ASN A 276 3.00 -13.58 32.36
C ASN A 276 3.19 -14.95 33.03
N LYS A 277 2.38 -15.95 32.67
CA LYS A 277 2.55 -17.34 33.18
C LYS A 277 3.82 -17.99 32.67
N ALA A 278 4.26 -17.64 31.44
CA ALA A 278 5.53 -18.11 30.89
C ALA A 278 6.76 -17.41 31.51
N GLY A 279 6.55 -16.32 32.26
CA GLY A 279 7.59 -15.54 32.93
C GLY A 279 8.05 -14.33 32.13
N SER A 280 8.01 -14.41 30.81
CA SER A 280 8.40 -13.29 29.92
C SER A 280 7.85 -13.48 28.50
N GLY A 281 7.74 -12.36 27.79
CA GLY A 281 7.34 -12.34 26.41
C GLY A 281 7.00 -10.94 25.90
#